data_ee018f2061e0f2186310a4fcc93bd04a
#
_entry.id   ee018f2061e0f2186310a4fcc93bd04a
#
_cell.length_a   1.000
_cell.length_b   1.000
_cell.length_c   1.000
_cell.angle_alpha   90.00
_cell.angle_beta   90.00
_cell.angle_gamma   90.00
#
_symmetry.space_group_name_H-M   'P 1'
#
loop_
_entity.id
_entity.type
_entity.pdbx_description
1 polymer ?
#
loop_
_entity_poly.entity_id
_entity_poly.type
_entity_poly.pdbx_seq_one_letter_code
_entity_poly.pdbx_strand_id
1 'polypeptide(L)'
;KSEDTKLVHFIGKDNIVFHCIIFPIILKNTDTYILPDNVPANEFLNLEGSKISTSKNWAVWLHEYLEDFPDKQDVLRYTLTANAPETKDNDFTWNEFQTRNNSELVAIFGNFINRVMVLTQKYCGGKVPLMGNLNTFDHAALTDLKKFPTLMEREIEYYHFRAYSQQVMNLARLGNKYLA
;
A
#
# COMPACT_ATOMS: atom_id res chain seq x y z
N LYS A 1 -27.67 8.85 12.70
CA LYS A 1 -26.62 7.97 13.27
C LYS A 1 -27.12 6.53 13.11
N SER A 2 -26.52 5.72 12.24
CA SER A 2 -26.64 4.28 12.35
C SER A 2 -25.58 3.79 13.34
N GLU A 3 -25.89 2.74 14.12
CA GLU A 3 -24.95 2.18 15.11
C GLU A 3 -23.66 1.66 14.47
N ASP A 4 -23.67 1.38 13.16
CA ASP A 4 -22.54 0.86 12.39
C ASP A 4 -21.68 1.95 11.68
N THR A 5 -21.97 3.24 11.91
CA THR A 5 -21.22 4.33 11.26
C THR A 5 -19.94 4.62 12.03
N LYS A 6 -18.78 4.51 11.36
CA LYS A 6 -17.47 4.90 11.88
C LYS A 6 -17.01 6.18 11.23
N LEU A 7 -16.36 7.04 12.00
CA LEU A 7 -15.71 8.25 11.53
C LEU A 7 -14.20 8.11 11.70
N VAL A 8 -13.47 8.13 10.58
CA VAL A 8 -12.01 8.02 10.58
C VAL A 8 -11.41 9.24 9.88
N HIS A 9 -10.44 9.87 10.52
CA HIS A 9 -9.76 11.05 10.00
C HIS A 9 -8.33 10.72 9.60
N PHE A 10 -8.02 10.78 8.30
CA PHE A 10 -6.65 10.72 7.81
C PHE A 10 -6.08 12.13 7.73
N ILE A 11 -5.04 12.41 8.51
CA ILE A 11 -4.48 13.76 8.67
C ILE A 11 -2.94 13.76 8.63
N GLY A 12 -2.34 14.95 8.49
CA GLY A 12 -0.94 15.18 8.85
C GLY A 12 -0.79 15.49 10.34
N LYS A 13 0.39 15.22 10.90
CA LYS A 13 0.69 15.41 12.33
C LYS A 13 0.42 16.82 12.84
N ASP A 14 0.53 17.83 12.00
CA ASP A 14 0.26 19.23 12.31
C ASP A 14 -1.22 19.51 12.65
N ASN A 15 -2.12 18.60 12.29
CA ASN A 15 -3.56 18.70 12.57
C ASN A 15 -4.03 17.86 13.77
N ILE A 16 -3.13 17.20 14.50
CA ILE A 16 -3.51 16.32 15.63
C ILE A 16 -4.32 17.07 16.69
N VAL A 17 -3.90 18.25 17.10
CA VAL A 17 -4.62 19.04 18.12
C VAL A 17 -6.05 19.35 17.68
N PHE A 18 -6.24 19.71 16.41
CA PHE A 18 -7.57 20.03 15.88
C PHE A 18 -8.47 18.81 15.79
N HIS A 19 -7.99 17.69 15.30
CA HIS A 19 -8.80 16.48 15.06
C HIS A 19 -8.93 15.56 16.27
N CYS A 20 -7.98 15.60 17.23
CA CYS A 20 -8.02 14.74 18.42
C CYS A 20 -8.53 15.45 19.68
N ILE A 21 -8.54 16.80 19.71
CA ILE A 21 -8.96 17.57 20.88
C ILE A 21 -10.11 18.51 20.52
N ILE A 22 -9.86 19.53 19.67
CA ILE A 22 -10.81 20.61 19.43
C ILE A 22 -12.09 20.10 18.77
N PHE A 23 -11.97 19.37 17.66
CA PHE A 23 -13.11 18.87 16.91
C PHE A 23 -13.97 17.87 17.72
N PRO A 24 -13.41 16.87 18.43
CA PRO A 24 -14.18 16.01 19.33
C PRO A 24 -14.93 16.76 20.43
N ILE A 25 -14.34 17.83 21.01
CA ILE A 25 -15.03 18.67 22.00
C ILE A 25 -16.26 19.34 21.38
N ILE A 26 -16.12 19.91 20.18
CA ILE A 26 -17.23 20.53 19.45
C ILE A 26 -18.33 19.51 19.17
N LEU A 27 -17.97 18.33 18.63
CA LEU A 27 -18.94 17.27 18.34
C LEU A 27 -19.66 16.78 19.59
N LYS A 28 -18.95 16.61 20.71
CA LYS A 28 -19.50 16.16 21.96
C LYS A 28 -20.51 17.18 22.55
N ASN A 29 -20.20 18.47 22.44
CA ASN A 29 -21.10 19.52 22.95
C ASN A 29 -22.41 19.66 22.15
N THR A 30 -22.46 19.14 20.94
CA THR A 30 -23.69 19.18 20.11
C THR A 30 -24.62 17.99 20.36
N ASP A 31 -24.12 16.89 20.93
CA ASP A 31 -24.80 15.61 21.17
C ASP A 31 -25.49 14.97 19.94
N THR A 32 -25.28 15.55 18.75
CA THR A 32 -25.94 15.11 17.50
C THR A 32 -25.04 14.32 16.58
N TYR A 33 -23.73 14.41 16.78
CA TYR A 33 -22.72 13.79 15.91
C TYR A 33 -21.99 12.64 16.62
N ILE A 34 -21.42 11.74 15.81
CA ILE A 34 -20.51 10.68 16.31
C ILE A 34 -19.12 11.28 16.53
N LEU A 35 -18.38 10.70 17.46
CA LEU A 35 -16.96 11.02 17.65
C LEU A 35 -16.07 10.21 16.69
N PRO A 36 -14.85 10.66 16.39
CA PRO A 36 -13.90 9.86 15.64
C PRO A 36 -13.55 8.54 16.34
N ASP A 37 -13.61 7.44 15.60
CA ASP A 37 -13.16 6.12 16.06
C ASP A 37 -11.64 6.00 16.00
N ASN A 38 -11.04 6.61 14.96
CA ASN A 38 -9.60 6.61 14.76
C ASN A 38 -9.17 7.87 14.00
N VAL A 39 -7.93 8.29 14.26
CA VAL A 39 -7.31 9.45 13.59
C VAL A 39 -5.89 9.03 13.15
N PRO A 40 -5.75 8.28 12.05
CA PRO A 40 -4.44 7.97 11.49
C PRO A 40 -3.72 9.25 11.06
N ALA A 41 -2.65 9.60 11.77
CA ALA A 41 -1.87 10.81 11.53
C ALA A 41 -0.53 10.45 10.89
N ASN A 42 -0.29 10.96 9.68
CA ASN A 42 0.98 10.81 8.99
C ASN A 42 1.97 11.89 9.40
N GLU A 43 3.22 11.52 9.44
CA GLU A 43 4.37 12.42 9.45
C GLU A 43 4.51 13.16 8.11
N PHE A 44 5.56 13.97 7.90
CA PHE A 44 5.74 14.71 6.67
C PHE A 44 6.41 13.88 5.57
N LEU A 45 5.94 14.07 4.34
CA LEU A 45 6.64 13.61 3.14
C LEU A 45 7.40 14.80 2.55
N ASN A 46 8.69 14.67 2.42
CA ASN A 46 9.55 15.62 1.74
C ASN A 46 9.72 15.26 0.26
N LEU A 47 10.32 16.13 -0.52
CA LEU A 47 10.68 15.94 -1.92
C LEU A 47 12.16 16.26 -2.12
N GLU A 48 12.96 15.27 -2.55
CA GLU A 48 14.40 15.41 -2.80
C GLU A 48 15.13 16.10 -1.63
N GLY A 49 14.87 15.62 -0.40
CA GLY A 49 15.49 16.12 0.82
C GLY A 49 14.97 17.48 1.32
N SER A 50 13.96 18.05 0.68
CA SER A 50 13.41 19.36 1.03
C SER A 50 11.91 19.29 1.28
N LYS A 51 11.41 20.18 2.17
CA LYS A 51 9.98 20.29 2.44
C LYS A 51 9.21 20.70 1.18
N ILE A 52 8.15 19.96 0.86
CA ILE A 52 7.21 20.32 -0.21
C ILE A 52 6.61 21.71 0.06
N SER A 53 6.60 22.56 -0.95
CA SER A 53 6.13 23.95 -0.84
C SER A 53 5.50 24.43 -2.13
N THR A 54 4.19 24.67 -2.11
CA THR A 54 3.47 25.24 -3.25
C THR A 54 3.90 26.66 -3.57
N SER A 55 4.18 27.48 -2.55
CA SER A 55 4.63 28.88 -2.73
C SER A 55 6.03 29.00 -3.38
N LYS A 56 6.85 27.96 -3.24
CA LYS A 56 8.16 27.87 -3.88
C LYS A 56 8.16 27.05 -5.18
N ASN A 57 7.00 26.63 -5.64
CA ASN A 57 6.83 25.70 -6.74
C ASN A 57 7.70 24.42 -6.59
N TRP A 58 7.85 23.94 -5.36
CA TRP A 58 8.63 22.74 -5.03
C TRP A 58 7.68 21.62 -4.64
N ALA A 59 7.13 20.95 -5.65
CA ALA A 59 6.20 19.83 -5.50
C ALA A 59 6.20 19.00 -6.79
N VAL A 60 5.71 17.77 -6.71
CA VAL A 60 5.31 17.00 -7.89
C VAL A 60 3.84 17.32 -8.15
N TRP A 61 3.56 18.03 -9.22
CA TRP A 61 2.20 18.36 -9.61
C TRP A 61 1.58 17.17 -10.34
N LEU A 62 0.43 16.72 -9.85
CA LEU A 62 -0.18 15.50 -10.36
C LEU A 62 -0.57 15.60 -11.85
N HIS A 63 -1.03 16.74 -12.30
CA HIS A 63 -1.37 16.94 -13.71
C HIS A 63 -0.12 16.85 -14.63
N GLU A 64 1.01 17.44 -14.24
CA GLU A 64 2.28 17.34 -14.95
C GLU A 64 2.79 15.89 -14.94
N TYR A 65 2.72 15.22 -13.78
CA TYR A 65 3.08 13.81 -13.67
C TYR A 65 2.27 12.92 -14.63
N LEU A 66 0.96 13.16 -14.78
CA LEU A 66 0.10 12.37 -15.66
C LEU A 66 0.39 12.62 -17.15
N GLU A 67 0.90 13.79 -17.50
CA GLU A 67 1.37 14.11 -18.86
C GLU A 67 2.73 13.45 -19.15
N ASP A 68 3.68 13.54 -18.20
CA ASP A 68 5.03 13.00 -18.36
C ASP A 68 5.07 11.46 -18.27
N PHE A 69 4.18 10.86 -17.47
CA PHE A 69 4.11 9.43 -17.23
C PHE A 69 2.70 8.86 -17.51
N PRO A 70 2.24 8.84 -18.77
CA PRO A 70 0.94 8.31 -19.11
C PRO A 70 0.81 6.84 -18.69
N ASP A 71 -0.36 6.46 -18.16
CA ASP A 71 -0.67 5.11 -17.68
C ASP A 71 0.22 4.59 -16.52
N LYS A 72 0.87 5.51 -15.76
CA LYS A 72 1.71 5.18 -14.60
C LYS A 72 1.13 5.62 -13.26
N GLN A 73 -0.17 5.87 -13.20
CA GLN A 73 -0.85 6.30 -11.97
C GLN A 73 -0.61 5.33 -10.82
N ASP A 74 -0.70 4.02 -11.09
CA ASP A 74 -0.55 2.99 -10.07
C ASP A 74 0.91 2.82 -9.62
N VAL A 75 1.88 3.15 -10.47
CA VAL A 75 3.29 3.19 -10.06
C VAL A 75 3.52 4.27 -9.01
N LEU A 76 2.95 5.47 -9.21
CA LEU A 76 3.03 6.56 -8.23
C LEU A 76 2.30 6.18 -6.94
N ARG A 77 1.08 5.67 -7.04
CA ARG A 77 0.29 5.22 -5.88
C ARG A 77 1.03 4.17 -5.06
N TYR A 78 1.62 3.17 -5.74
CA TYR A 78 2.44 2.15 -5.07
C TYR A 78 3.63 2.78 -4.35
N THR A 79 4.39 3.65 -5.02
CA THR A 79 5.58 4.29 -4.43
C THR A 79 5.21 5.12 -3.21
N LEU A 80 4.16 5.94 -3.31
CA LEU A 80 3.67 6.76 -2.20
C LEU A 80 3.19 5.90 -1.03
N THR A 81 2.50 4.79 -1.30
CA THR A 81 2.02 3.87 -0.25
C THR A 81 3.20 3.13 0.40
N ALA A 82 4.13 2.62 -0.39
CA ALA A 82 5.31 1.91 0.11
C ALA A 82 6.27 2.82 0.89
N ASN A 83 6.22 4.12 0.62
CA ASN A 83 7.00 5.17 1.29
C ASN A 83 6.15 6.06 2.22
N ALA A 84 4.94 5.64 2.56
CA ALA A 84 4.05 6.42 3.41
C ALA A 84 4.75 6.79 4.74
N PRO A 85 4.70 8.06 5.15
CA PRO A 85 5.34 8.54 6.37
C PRO A 85 4.49 8.21 7.61
N GLU A 86 4.19 6.93 7.85
CA GLU A 86 3.27 6.49 8.92
C GLU A 86 3.84 6.70 10.33
N THR A 87 5.16 6.58 10.50
CA THR A 87 5.81 6.62 11.83
C THR A 87 6.97 7.60 11.93
N LYS A 88 7.44 8.12 10.83
CA LYS A 88 8.53 9.11 10.74
C LYS A 88 8.43 9.87 9.43
N ASP A 89 9.03 11.04 9.39
CA ASP A 89 9.18 11.80 8.15
C ASP A 89 9.91 10.95 7.09
N ASN A 90 9.42 10.98 5.87
CA ASN A 90 10.04 10.30 4.73
C ASN A 90 10.31 11.29 3.60
N ASP A 91 11.05 10.82 2.60
CA ASP A 91 11.42 11.62 1.43
C ASP A 91 10.98 10.90 0.15
N PHE A 92 10.30 11.60 -0.73
CA PHE A 92 10.07 11.13 -2.09
C PHE A 92 11.25 11.56 -2.97
N THR A 93 11.90 10.61 -3.62
CA THR A 93 12.93 10.87 -4.62
C THR A 93 12.62 10.16 -5.93
N TRP A 94 12.97 10.77 -7.06
CA TRP A 94 12.79 10.13 -8.36
C TRP A 94 13.65 8.88 -8.52
N ASN A 95 14.81 8.85 -7.86
CA ASN A 95 15.64 7.64 -7.82
C ASN A 95 14.94 6.48 -7.08
N GLU A 96 14.31 6.74 -5.94
CA GLU A 96 13.54 5.73 -5.22
C GLU A 96 12.30 5.30 -6.01
N PHE A 97 11.59 6.22 -6.64
CA PHE A 97 10.47 5.93 -7.53
C PHE A 97 10.89 4.95 -8.64
N GLN A 98 11.97 5.22 -9.35
CA GLN A 98 12.51 4.34 -10.39
C GLN A 98 12.95 2.99 -9.81
N THR A 99 13.65 3.00 -8.68
CA THR A 99 14.13 1.79 -8.02
C THR A 99 12.98 0.89 -7.59
N ARG A 100 11.93 1.42 -6.96
CA ARG A 100 10.76 0.65 -6.55
C ARG A 100 10.00 0.10 -7.74
N ASN A 101 9.79 0.89 -8.79
CA ASN A 101 9.19 0.39 -10.02
C ASN A 101 9.96 -0.81 -10.57
N ASN A 102 11.27 -0.69 -10.72
CA ASN A 102 12.07 -1.71 -11.39
C ASN A 102 12.30 -2.95 -10.52
N SER A 103 12.65 -2.77 -9.23
CA SER A 103 13.03 -3.87 -8.35
C SER A 103 11.84 -4.53 -7.63
N GLU A 104 10.73 -3.82 -7.45
CA GLU A 104 9.56 -4.36 -6.75
C GLU A 104 8.42 -4.69 -7.72
N LEU A 105 7.88 -3.68 -8.45
CA LEU A 105 6.76 -3.92 -9.37
C LEU A 105 7.16 -4.79 -10.56
N VAL A 106 8.29 -4.54 -11.20
CA VAL A 106 8.73 -5.31 -12.36
C VAL A 106 9.40 -6.63 -11.95
N ALA A 107 10.48 -6.55 -11.14
CA ALA A 107 11.31 -7.73 -10.87
C ALA A 107 10.69 -8.71 -9.86
N ILE A 108 9.76 -8.30 -9.00
CA ILE A 108 9.09 -9.21 -8.06
C ILE A 108 7.68 -9.52 -8.52
N PHE A 109 6.80 -8.52 -8.55
CA PHE A 109 5.37 -8.73 -8.82
C PHE A 109 5.13 -9.09 -10.29
N GLY A 110 5.63 -8.28 -11.21
CA GLY A 110 5.50 -8.52 -12.65
C GLY A 110 6.15 -9.83 -13.09
N ASN A 111 7.35 -10.14 -12.57
CA ASN A 111 8.02 -11.42 -12.84
C ASN A 111 7.19 -12.61 -12.35
N PHE A 112 6.58 -12.54 -11.17
CA PHE A 112 5.70 -13.60 -10.67
C PHE A 112 4.53 -13.83 -11.61
N ILE A 113 3.80 -12.78 -11.98
CA ILE A 113 2.66 -12.88 -12.89
C ILE A 113 3.10 -13.44 -14.25
N ASN A 114 4.15 -12.89 -14.83
CA ASN A 114 4.68 -13.34 -16.12
C ASN A 114 5.06 -14.84 -16.10
N ARG A 115 5.77 -15.29 -15.07
CA ARG A 115 6.16 -16.71 -14.92
C ARG A 115 4.95 -17.62 -14.82
N VAL A 116 3.94 -17.27 -14.00
CA VAL A 116 2.69 -18.05 -13.90
C VAL A 116 2.02 -18.15 -15.26
N MET A 117 1.86 -17.04 -15.97
CA MET A 117 1.20 -17.03 -17.28
C MET A 117 1.98 -17.83 -18.33
N VAL A 118 3.29 -17.64 -18.41
CA VAL A 118 4.15 -18.35 -19.37
C VAL A 118 4.16 -19.86 -19.09
N LEU A 119 4.30 -20.29 -17.84
CA LEU A 119 4.31 -21.70 -17.47
C LEU A 119 2.94 -22.35 -17.72
N THR A 120 1.86 -21.67 -17.36
CA THR A 120 0.49 -22.15 -17.61
C THR A 120 0.24 -22.28 -19.11
N GLN A 121 0.65 -21.32 -19.91
CA GLN A 121 0.53 -21.43 -21.38
C GLN A 121 1.35 -22.59 -21.94
N LYS A 122 2.59 -22.71 -21.49
CA LYS A 122 3.54 -23.71 -22.03
C LYS A 122 3.17 -25.15 -21.67
N TYR A 123 2.76 -25.39 -20.43
CA TYR A 123 2.56 -26.75 -19.91
C TYR A 123 1.10 -27.17 -19.78
N CYS A 124 0.17 -26.22 -19.72
CA CYS A 124 -1.25 -26.49 -19.48
C CYS A 124 -2.17 -25.91 -20.57
N GLY A 125 -1.61 -25.48 -21.73
CA GLY A 125 -2.40 -24.91 -22.82
C GLY A 125 -3.22 -23.68 -22.44
N GLY A 126 -2.72 -22.86 -21.52
CA GLY A 126 -3.39 -21.64 -21.03
C GLY A 126 -4.56 -21.89 -20.06
N LYS A 127 -4.74 -23.11 -19.59
CA LYS A 127 -5.80 -23.49 -18.64
C LYS A 127 -5.21 -23.79 -17.27
N VAL A 128 -5.94 -23.44 -16.21
CA VAL A 128 -5.56 -23.84 -14.85
C VAL A 128 -5.65 -25.37 -14.75
N PRO A 129 -4.54 -26.06 -14.41
CA PRO A 129 -4.55 -27.52 -14.31
C PRO A 129 -5.36 -27.99 -13.10
N LEU A 130 -5.86 -29.21 -13.17
CA LEU A 130 -6.40 -29.87 -11.99
C LEU A 130 -5.29 -30.10 -10.96
N MET A 131 -5.62 -29.94 -9.70
CA MET A 131 -4.69 -30.18 -8.60
C MET A 131 -4.33 -31.68 -8.56
N GLY A 132 -3.03 -31.98 -8.69
CA GLY A 132 -2.50 -33.34 -8.57
C GLY A 132 -2.20 -33.72 -7.11
N ASN A 133 -1.40 -34.78 -6.95
CA ASN A 133 -0.88 -35.17 -5.63
C ASN A 133 0.14 -34.13 -5.14
N LEU A 134 -0.09 -33.60 -3.98
CA LEU A 134 0.77 -32.60 -3.36
C LEU A 134 1.92 -33.27 -2.61
N ASN A 135 3.12 -32.76 -2.77
CA ASN A 135 4.30 -33.17 -2.01
C ASN A 135 4.53 -32.27 -0.77
N THR A 136 5.58 -32.53 -0.01
CA THR A 136 5.89 -31.73 1.20
C THR A 136 6.19 -30.27 0.91
N PHE A 137 6.80 -29.96 -0.24
CA PHE A 137 7.09 -28.58 -0.66
C PHE A 137 5.80 -27.80 -1.00
N ASP A 138 4.85 -28.47 -1.69
CA ASP A 138 3.55 -27.91 -1.99
C ASP A 138 2.76 -27.59 -0.72
N HIS A 139 2.74 -28.54 0.23
CA HIS A 139 2.08 -28.35 1.53
C HIS A 139 2.69 -27.18 2.33
N ALA A 140 4.01 -27.03 2.32
CA ALA A 140 4.68 -25.92 2.97
C ALA A 140 4.29 -24.57 2.33
N ALA A 141 4.31 -24.50 1.00
CA ALA A 141 3.90 -23.29 0.27
C ALA A 141 2.44 -22.91 0.54
N LEU A 142 1.52 -23.88 0.54
CA LEU A 142 0.12 -23.66 0.86
C LEU A 142 -0.10 -23.23 2.31
N THR A 143 0.69 -23.77 3.23
CA THR A 143 0.66 -23.37 4.64
C THR A 143 1.08 -21.92 4.82
N ASP A 144 2.13 -21.49 4.13
CA ASP A 144 2.59 -20.11 4.16
C ASP A 144 1.58 -19.18 3.46
N LEU A 145 1.03 -19.59 2.31
CA LEU A 145 0.00 -18.83 1.59
C LEU A 145 -1.22 -18.51 2.46
N LYS A 146 -1.69 -19.48 3.26
CA LYS A 146 -2.86 -19.31 4.13
C LYS A 146 -2.67 -18.28 5.26
N LYS A 147 -1.45 -17.87 5.56
CA LYS A 147 -1.17 -16.83 6.58
C LYS A 147 -1.42 -15.41 6.06
N PHE A 148 -1.27 -15.19 4.74
CA PHE A 148 -1.33 -13.84 4.18
C PHE A 148 -2.67 -13.13 4.34
N PRO A 149 -3.85 -13.76 4.13
CA PRO A 149 -5.12 -13.07 4.30
C PRO A 149 -5.26 -12.41 5.68
N THR A 150 -5.01 -13.16 6.75
CA THR A 150 -5.10 -12.64 8.13
C THR A 150 -4.06 -11.55 8.43
N LEU A 151 -2.82 -11.69 7.91
CA LEU A 151 -1.80 -10.66 8.05
C LEU A 151 -2.19 -9.38 7.33
N MET A 152 -2.67 -9.49 6.10
CA MET A 152 -3.08 -8.37 5.28
C MET A 152 -4.33 -7.66 5.84
N GLU A 153 -5.34 -8.43 6.25
CA GLU A 153 -6.54 -7.93 6.89
C GLU A 153 -6.19 -7.09 8.12
N ARG A 154 -5.35 -7.61 9.00
CA ARG A 154 -4.90 -6.87 10.18
C ARG A 154 -4.22 -5.55 9.81
N GLU A 155 -3.28 -5.55 8.87
CA GLU A 155 -2.56 -4.32 8.52
C GLU A 155 -3.50 -3.27 7.91
N ILE A 156 -4.46 -3.67 7.07
CA ILE A 156 -5.38 -2.70 6.46
C ILE A 156 -6.44 -2.19 7.45
N GLU A 157 -6.91 -3.02 8.37
CA GLU A 157 -7.87 -2.62 9.42
C GLU A 157 -7.27 -1.62 10.41
N TYR A 158 -5.95 -1.68 10.64
CA TYR A 158 -5.22 -0.73 11.46
C TYR A 158 -4.61 0.44 10.67
N TYR A 159 -4.92 0.55 9.36
CA TYR A 159 -4.43 1.62 8.46
C TYR A 159 -2.92 1.62 8.26
N HIS A 160 -2.26 0.48 8.41
CA HIS A 160 -0.84 0.28 8.14
C HIS A 160 -0.60 -0.05 6.65
N PHE A 161 -0.86 0.89 5.78
CA PHE A 161 -0.84 0.67 4.32
C PHE A 161 0.54 0.28 3.79
N ARG A 162 1.61 0.80 4.40
CA ARG A 162 2.98 0.44 4.07
C ARG A 162 3.25 -1.04 4.38
N ALA A 163 2.88 -1.50 5.57
CA ALA A 163 3.02 -2.90 5.96
C ALA A 163 2.15 -3.83 5.09
N TYR A 164 0.92 -3.41 4.78
CA TYR A 164 0.04 -4.13 3.85
C TYR A 164 0.71 -4.32 2.47
N SER A 165 1.23 -3.25 1.86
CA SER A 165 1.94 -3.31 0.56
C SER A 165 3.14 -4.24 0.62
N GLN A 166 3.87 -4.25 1.73
CA GLN A 166 4.99 -5.18 1.93
C GLN A 166 4.53 -6.65 1.95
N GLN A 167 3.36 -6.95 2.55
CA GLN A 167 2.81 -8.32 2.52
C GLN A 167 2.40 -8.75 1.11
N VAL A 168 1.86 -7.85 0.29
CA VAL A 168 1.58 -8.13 -1.13
C VAL A 168 2.86 -8.53 -1.87
N MET A 169 3.95 -7.80 -1.67
CA MET A 169 5.24 -8.14 -2.28
C MET A 169 5.82 -9.44 -1.73
N ASN A 170 5.64 -9.74 -0.44
CA ASN A 170 6.07 -11.00 0.17
C ASN A 170 5.30 -12.19 -0.41
N LEU A 171 4.00 -12.04 -0.69
CA LEU A 171 3.20 -13.04 -1.37
C LEU A 171 3.75 -13.32 -2.78
N ALA A 172 4.09 -12.29 -3.56
CA ALA A 172 4.71 -12.45 -4.86
C ALA A 172 6.10 -13.12 -4.78
N ARG A 173 6.90 -12.81 -3.75
CA ARG A 173 8.18 -13.49 -3.47
C ARG A 173 8.00 -14.97 -3.16
N LEU A 174 6.98 -15.32 -2.35
CA LEU A 174 6.62 -16.72 -2.08
C LEU A 174 6.31 -17.46 -3.38
N GLY A 175 5.47 -16.87 -4.25
CA GLY A 175 5.15 -17.43 -5.55
C GLY A 175 6.36 -17.58 -6.46
N ASN A 176 7.24 -16.58 -6.54
CA ASN A 176 8.49 -16.66 -7.31
C ASN A 176 9.41 -17.79 -6.81
N LYS A 177 9.51 -17.95 -5.49
CA LYS A 177 10.29 -19.02 -4.85
C LYS A 177 9.71 -20.40 -5.17
N TYR A 178 8.39 -20.51 -5.14
CA TYR A 178 7.69 -21.77 -5.47
C TYR A 178 7.91 -22.19 -6.92
N LEU A 179 8.00 -21.22 -7.84
CA LEU A 179 8.21 -21.47 -9.29
C LEU A 179 9.70 -21.58 -9.69
N ALA A 180 10.64 -21.47 -8.75
CA ALA A 180 12.07 -21.56 -9.05
C ALA A 180 12.53 -23.02 -9.13
#